data_6dc178470c5d5681750bb273d7e1abbc
#
_entry.id   6dc178470c5d5681750bb273d7e1abbc
#
_cell.length_a   1.000
_cell.length_b   1.000
_cell.length_c   1.000
_cell.angle_alpha   90.00
_cell.angle_beta   90.00
_cell.angle_gamma   90.00
#
_symmetry.space_group_name_H-M   'P 1'
#
loop_
_entity.id
_entity.type
_entity.pdbx_description
1 polymer ?
#
loop_
_entity_poly.entity_id
_entity_poly.type
_entity_poly.pdbx_seq_one_letter_code
_entity_poly.pdbx_strand_id
1 'polypeptide(L)'
;MDPLDGTQEFIARSGDFATIIALVENNHPVMGVVYGPVSGVTYYAYAGKGAWKIPDMAQSLKIQTHKHELPSSSIAIAISRRQDINKITRRLSSAWNYDLVPLGSAALKACLVAEGAVDCYLRLGPTGEWDTAATQCIVEEAGGRILSTQLSPLSYNERETLENPNFIVLGDADLPWNEILKIKD
;
A
#
# COMPACT_ATOMS: atom_id res chain seq x y z
N MET A 1 2.40 -7.86 -13.95
CA MET A 1 2.17 -6.49 -14.47
C MET A 1 0.67 -6.23 -14.45
N ASP A 2 0.28 -5.06 -13.97
CA ASP A 2 -1.06 -4.50 -14.15
C ASP A 2 -0.94 -3.21 -14.98
N PRO A 3 -1.44 -3.19 -16.23
CA PRO A 3 -1.34 -1.99 -17.06
C PRO A 3 -2.28 -0.86 -16.63
N LEU A 4 -3.32 -1.15 -15.82
CA LEU A 4 -4.32 -0.16 -15.40
C LEU A 4 -4.93 -0.53 -14.03
N ASP A 5 -4.14 -0.39 -12.95
CA ASP A 5 -4.67 -0.45 -11.58
C ASP A 5 -5.58 0.76 -11.32
N GLY A 6 -6.77 0.51 -10.78
CA GLY A 6 -7.77 1.55 -10.59
C GLY A 6 -8.66 1.78 -11.81
N THR A 7 -9.07 0.73 -12.51
CA THR A 7 -9.97 0.81 -13.69
C THR A 7 -11.23 1.63 -13.41
N GLN A 8 -11.82 1.51 -12.21
CA GLN A 8 -12.99 2.30 -11.80
C GLN A 8 -12.69 3.80 -11.71
N GLU A 9 -11.47 4.15 -11.29
CA GLU A 9 -11.00 5.52 -11.19
C GLU A 9 -10.69 6.11 -12.57
N PHE A 10 -10.17 5.28 -13.48
CA PHE A 10 -10.00 5.64 -14.89
C PHE A 10 -11.34 5.96 -15.53
N ILE A 11 -12.37 5.10 -15.37
CA ILE A 11 -13.72 5.32 -15.90
C ILE A 11 -14.34 6.59 -15.29
N ALA A 12 -14.14 6.81 -13.99
CA ALA A 12 -14.64 8.00 -13.28
C ALA A 12 -13.85 9.28 -13.58
N ARG A 13 -12.73 9.18 -14.30
CA ARG A 13 -11.81 10.29 -14.61
C ARG A 13 -11.29 11.03 -13.37
N SER A 14 -11.09 10.31 -12.25
CA SER A 14 -10.57 10.90 -11.02
C SER A 14 -9.05 11.18 -11.08
N GLY A 15 -8.34 10.52 -11.99
CA GLY A 15 -6.89 10.62 -12.10
C GLY A 15 -6.12 9.66 -11.20
N ASP A 16 -6.78 8.95 -10.29
CA ASP A 16 -6.14 8.05 -9.31
C ASP A 16 -5.99 6.63 -9.86
N PHE A 17 -5.26 6.45 -10.93
CA PHE A 17 -4.95 5.15 -11.52
C PHE A 17 -3.45 5.06 -11.84
N ALA A 18 -2.95 3.84 -11.96
CA ALA A 18 -1.52 3.60 -12.14
C ALA A 18 -1.24 2.44 -13.10
N THR A 19 -0.05 2.43 -13.67
CA THR A 19 0.55 1.27 -14.33
C THR A 19 1.57 0.65 -13.38
N ILE A 20 1.54 -0.68 -13.23
CA ILE A 20 2.32 -1.42 -12.24
C ILE A 20 3.15 -2.50 -12.95
N ILE A 21 4.45 -2.56 -12.63
CA ILE A 21 5.34 -3.61 -13.11
C ILE A 21 6.14 -4.15 -11.91
N ALA A 22 6.20 -5.47 -11.76
CA ALA A 22 7.02 -6.14 -10.78
C ALA A 22 7.82 -7.28 -11.39
N LEU A 23 8.99 -7.54 -10.83
CA LEU A 23 9.73 -8.77 -10.99
C LEU A 23 9.63 -9.57 -9.69
N VAL A 24 9.18 -10.83 -9.81
CA VAL A 24 9.10 -11.78 -8.70
C VAL A 24 10.12 -12.88 -8.93
N GLU A 25 10.96 -13.11 -7.94
CA GLU A 25 11.98 -14.15 -7.94
C GLU A 25 11.86 -14.97 -6.66
N ASN A 26 11.82 -16.31 -6.78
CA ASN A 26 11.64 -17.19 -5.63
C ASN A 26 10.46 -16.80 -4.74
N ASN A 27 9.31 -16.52 -5.37
CA ASN A 27 8.04 -16.18 -4.72
C ASN A 27 8.05 -14.85 -3.92
N HIS A 28 9.10 -14.02 -4.13
CA HIS A 28 9.24 -12.72 -3.48
C HIS A 28 9.46 -11.61 -4.52
N PRO A 29 8.81 -10.44 -4.38
CA PRO A 29 9.05 -9.30 -5.27
C PRO A 29 10.43 -8.70 -5.06
N VAL A 30 11.26 -8.69 -6.11
CA VAL A 30 12.63 -8.14 -6.07
C VAL A 30 12.77 -6.80 -6.77
N MET A 31 11.80 -6.41 -7.59
CA MET A 31 11.73 -5.10 -8.23
C MET A 31 10.28 -4.66 -8.35
N GLY A 32 10.02 -3.39 -8.16
CA GLY A 32 8.71 -2.79 -8.34
C GLY A 32 8.79 -1.41 -8.96
N VAL A 33 7.86 -1.12 -9.87
CA VAL A 33 7.63 0.20 -10.47
C VAL A 33 6.14 0.47 -10.45
N VAL A 34 5.75 1.65 -9.98
CA VAL A 34 4.38 2.18 -10.03
C VAL A 34 4.43 3.56 -10.68
N TYR A 35 3.71 3.74 -11.77
CA TYR A 35 3.62 5.01 -12.48
C TYR A 35 2.19 5.55 -12.47
N GLY A 36 2.01 6.78 -11.99
CA GLY A 36 0.73 7.51 -12.04
C GLY A 36 0.69 8.43 -13.27
N PRO A 37 -0.02 8.05 -14.36
CA PRO A 37 0.06 8.79 -15.62
C PRO A 37 -0.47 10.23 -15.56
N VAL A 38 -1.42 10.50 -14.66
CA VAL A 38 -2.01 11.84 -14.50
C VAL A 38 -1.14 12.75 -13.65
N SER A 39 -0.54 12.19 -12.59
CA SER A 39 0.37 12.94 -11.73
C SER A 39 1.80 13.05 -12.24
N GLY A 40 2.18 12.23 -13.25
CA GLY A 40 3.55 12.12 -13.74
C GLY A 40 4.52 11.46 -12.75
N VAL A 41 4.03 11.00 -11.58
CA VAL A 41 4.88 10.47 -10.52
C VAL A 41 5.22 9.01 -10.77
N THR A 42 6.50 8.65 -10.59
CA THR A 42 6.96 7.26 -10.58
C THR A 42 7.52 6.89 -9.22
N TYR A 43 7.10 5.75 -8.68
CA TYR A 43 7.73 5.09 -7.54
C TYR A 43 8.42 3.83 -8.01
N TYR A 44 9.62 3.56 -7.49
CA TYR A 44 10.34 2.34 -7.82
C TYR A 44 11.26 1.88 -6.70
N ALA A 45 11.53 0.59 -6.69
CA ALA A 45 12.47 -0.04 -5.79
C ALA A 45 13.11 -1.27 -6.43
N TYR A 46 14.26 -1.63 -5.92
CA TYR A 46 14.94 -2.88 -6.17
C TYR A 46 15.51 -3.41 -4.85
N ALA A 47 15.39 -4.71 -4.62
CA ALA A 47 15.79 -5.36 -3.37
C ALA A 47 17.22 -4.98 -2.94
N GLY A 48 17.37 -4.48 -1.71
CA GLY A 48 18.62 -3.99 -1.12
C GLY A 48 19.14 -2.65 -1.65
N LYS A 49 18.33 -1.89 -2.44
CA LYS A 49 18.73 -0.59 -3.00
C LYS A 49 17.90 0.59 -2.53
N GLY A 50 16.91 0.32 -1.67
CA GLY A 50 15.98 1.32 -1.17
C GLY A 50 14.88 1.66 -2.17
N ALA A 51 13.94 2.48 -1.71
CA ALA A 51 12.80 2.96 -2.47
C ALA A 51 12.97 4.41 -2.88
N TRP A 52 12.42 4.75 -4.04
CA TRP A 52 12.62 6.03 -4.70
C TRP A 52 11.33 6.55 -5.32
N LYS A 53 11.20 7.87 -5.37
CA LYS A 53 10.13 8.60 -6.04
C LYS A 53 10.74 9.56 -7.06
N ILE A 54 10.20 9.58 -8.27
CA ILE A 54 10.46 10.61 -9.27
C ILE A 54 9.17 11.44 -9.35
N PRO A 55 9.10 12.65 -8.79
CA PRO A 55 8.02 13.58 -9.06
C PRO A 55 8.04 13.97 -10.55
N ASP A 56 6.91 14.45 -11.08
CA ASP A 56 6.79 14.81 -12.50
C ASP A 56 8.01 15.59 -13.03
N MET A 57 8.73 15.01 -14.00
CA MET A 57 9.94 15.57 -14.65
C MET A 57 11.09 16.00 -13.70
N ALA A 58 11.03 15.64 -12.42
CA ALA A 58 12.04 16.03 -11.42
C ALA A 58 13.12 14.97 -11.21
N GLN A 59 14.09 15.27 -10.33
CA GLN A 59 15.10 14.30 -9.91
C GLN A 59 14.51 13.24 -8.97
N SER A 60 15.13 12.06 -8.99
CA SER A 60 14.77 10.96 -8.10
C SER A 60 15.09 11.31 -6.65
N LEU A 61 14.13 11.07 -5.77
CA LEU A 61 14.22 11.28 -4.33
C LEU A 61 14.13 9.93 -3.61
N LYS A 62 15.01 9.67 -2.67
CA LYS A 62 14.89 8.50 -1.79
C LYS A 62 13.71 8.72 -0.85
N ILE A 63 12.86 7.71 -0.72
CA ILE A 63 11.69 7.74 0.17
C ILE A 63 11.86 6.76 1.32
N GLN A 64 11.19 7.06 2.43
CA GLN A 64 11.13 6.22 3.62
C GLN A 64 9.74 6.34 4.25
N THR A 65 9.30 5.28 4.90
CA THR A 65 8.07 5.30 5.70
C THR A 65 8.22 6.22 6.91
N HIS A 66 7.10 6.75 7.36
CA HIS A 66 7.06 7.53 8.58
C HIS A 66 7.16 6.63 9.81
N LYS A 67 7.96 7.04 10.80
CA LYS A 67 7.95 6.44 12.14
C LYS A 67 7.01 7.23 13.03
N HIS A 68 6.02 6.55 13.56
CA HIS A 68 4.95 7.16 14.33
C HIS A 68 5.38 7.46 15.77
N GLU A 69 5.20 8.71 16.21
CA GLU A 69 5.51 9.11 17.59
C GLU A 69 4.29 8.93 18.50
N LEU A 70 4.29 7.87 19.30
CA LEU A 70 3.25 7.61 20.29
C LEU A 70 3.48 8.43 21.58
N PRO A 71 2.38 8.83 22.28
CA PRO A 71 0.95 8.54 22.11
C PRO A 71 0.13 9.69 21.48
N SER A 72 0.73 10.71 20.91
CA SER A 72 0.10 12.03 20.72
C SER A 72 -0.51 12.29 19.34
N SER A 73 -0.26 11.46 18.35
CA SER A 73 -0.75 11.70 16.98
C SER A 73 -1.82 10.70 16.56
N SER A 74 -2.74 11.13 15.68
CA SER A 74 -3.70 10.22 15.03
C SER A 74 -3.00 9.37 13.99
N ILE A 75 -3.52 8.17 13.73
CA ILE A 75 -3.01 7.27 12.70
C ILE A 75 -3.69 7.63 11.37
N ALA A 76 -2.90 8.05 10.39
CA ALA A 76 -3.37 8.36 9.04
C ALA A 76 -3.54 7.07 8.22
N ILE A 77 -4.78 6.78 7.79
CA ILE A 77 -5.13 5.54 7.09
C ILE A 77 -5.60 5.86 5.68
N ALA A 78 -4.86 5.43 4.66
CA ALA A 78 -5.35 5.47 3.29
C ALA A 78 -6.48 4.43 3.09
N ILE A 79 -7.57 4.86 2.48
CA ILE A 79 -8.74 4.02 2.19
C ILE A 79 -9.18 4.19 0.74
N SER A 80 -9.88 3.21 0.18
CA SER A 80 -10.51 3.40 -1.12
C SER A 80 -11.68 4.38 -1.00
N ARG A 81 -11.79 5.32 -1.94
CA ARG A 81 -12.95 6.24 -2.03
C ARG A 81 -14.28 5.53 -2.13
N ARG A 82 -14.28 4.30 -2.64
CA ARG A 82 -15.48 3.48 -2.86
C ARG A 82 -15.74 2.49 -1.72
N GLN A 83 -14.87 2.48 -0.73
CA GLN A 83 -15.00 1.57 0.40
C GLN A 83 -15.97 2.12 1.43
N ASP A 84 -16.85 1.26 1.94
CA ASP A 84 -17.70 1.60 3.06
C ASP A 84 -16.83 1.89 4.30
N ILE A 85 -16.84 3.14 4.74
CA ILE A 85 -16.09 3.61 5.90
C ILE A 85 -16.44 2.81 7.15
N ASN A 86 -17.71 2.40 7.31
CA ASN A 86 -18.14 1.59 8.45
C ASN A 86 -17.46 0.22 8.50
N LYS A 87 -17.14 -0.37 7.33
CA LYS A 87 -16.40 -1.64 7.30
C LYS A 87 -14.97 -1.46 7.78
N ILE A 88 -14.34 -0.30 7.51
CA ILE A 88 -13.00 0.03 7.99
C ILE A 88 -13.04 0.30 9.49
N THR A 89 -13.89 1.22 9.95
CA THR A 89 -13.92 1.64 11.36
C THR A 89 -14.26 0.50 12.32
N ARG A 90 -15.08 -0.47 11.89
CA ARG A 90 -15.34 -1.69 12.69
C ARG A 90 -14.11 -2.55 12.90
N ARG A 91 -13.11 -2.45 12.04
CA ARG A 91 -11.83 -3.16 12.14
C ARG A 91 -10.77 -2.39 12.92
N LEU A 92 -11.08 -1.19 13.37
CA LEU A 92 -10.16 -0.34 14.12
C LEU A 92 -10.59 -0.29 15.60
N SER A 93 -9.60 -0.25 16.47
CA SER A 93 -9.80 -0.08 17.92
C SER A 93 -10.27 1.34 18.22
N SER A 94 -11.24 1.50 19.11
CA SER A 94 -11.67 2.82 19.57
C SER A 94 -10.69 3.49 20.57
N ALA A 95 -9.61 2.80 20.92
CA ALA A 95 -8.57 3.34 21.81
C ALA A 95 -7.62 4.33 21.10
N TRP A 96 -7.71 4.43 19.76
CA TRP A 96 -6.84 5.24 18.92
C TRP A 96 -7.64 6.26 18.11
N ASN A 97 -6.98 7.37 17.74
CA ASN A 97 -7.54 8.34 16.79
C ASN A 97 -7.07 8.02 15.37
N TYR A 98 -7.93 8.27 14.38
CA TYR A 98 -7.64 7.96 12.99
C TYR A 98 -8.02 9.09 12.05
N ASP A 99 -7.15 9.39 11.09
CA ASP A 99 -7.41 10.28 9.97
C ASP A 99 -7.55 9.44 8.70
N LEU A 100 -8.76 9.40 8.14
CA LEU A 100 -9.03 8.61 6.93
C LEU A 100 -8.73 9.43 5.68
N VAL A 101 -7.84 8.94 4.82
CA VAL A 101 -7.40 9.59 3.58
C VAL A 101 -7.96 8.82 2.38
N PRO A 102 -9.07 9.27 1.75
CA PRO A 102 -9.67 8.58 0.61
C PRO A 102 -8.87 8.84 -0.68
N LEU A 103 -8.45 7.76 -1.36
CA LEU A 103 -7.74 7.79 -2.64
C LEU A 103 -8.17 6.62 -3.52
N GLY A 104 -8.04 6.76 -4.85
CA GLY A 104 -8.18 5.67 -5.81
C GLY A 104 -6.92 4.79 -5.86
N SER A 105 -6.85 3.82 -6.77
CA SER A 105 -5.72 2.89 -6.99
C SER A 105 -5.21 2.18 -5.72
N ALA A 106 -5.05 0.88 -5.74
CA ALA A 106 -4.44 0.15 -4.62
C ALA A 106 -2.96 0.47 -4.51
N ALA A 107 -2.27 0.53 -5.65
CA ALA A 107 -0.84 0.80 -5.70
C ALA A 107 -0.49 2.21 -5.22
N LEU A 108 -1.23 3.25 -5.64
CA LEU A 108 -0.95 4.62 -5.20
C LEU A 108 -1.12 4.78 -3.68
N LYS A 109 -2.11 4.12 -3.06
CA LYS A 109 -2.26 4.13 -1.59
C LYS A 109 -1.07 3.49 -0.87
N ALA A 110 -0.56 2.37 -1.38
CA ALA A 110 0.63 1.73 -0.83
C ALA A 110 1.87 2.62 -1.00
N CYS A 111 2.00 3.34 -2.13
CA CYS A 111 3.07 4.30 -2.35
C CYS A 111 3.02 5.49 -1.39
N LEU A 112 1.82 5.97 -0.99
CA LEU A 112 1.69 7.00 0.05
C LEU A 112 2.23 6.52 1.41
N VAL A 113 2.05 5.24 1.75
CA VAL A 113 2.67 4.66 2.95
C VAL A 113 4.19 4.61 2.80
N ALA A 114 4.69 4.17 1.63
CA ALA A 114 6.13 4.07 1.37
C ALA A 114 6.85 5.42 1.45
N GLU A 115 6.19 6.52 1.06
CA GLU A 115 6.78 7.87 1.16
C GLU A 115 6.51 8.57 2.51
N GLY A 116 5.82 7.90 3.45
CA GLY A 116 5.52 8.45 4.76
C GLY A 116 4.42 9.51 4.79
N ALA A 117 3.60 9.61 3.75
CA ALA A 117 2.48 10.56 3.69
C ALA A 117 1.26 10.08 4.50
N VAL A 118 1.14 8.77 4.72
CA VAL A 118 0.16 8.13 5.60
C VAL A 118 0.82 6.97 6.35
N ASP A 119 0.27 6.58 7.49
CA ASP A 119 0.84 5.53 8.34
C ASP A 119 0.49 4.13 7.88
N CYS A 120 -0.68 3.93 7.31
CA CYS A 120 -1.07 2.63 6.79
C CYS A 120 -2.14 2.71 5.69
N TYR A 121 -2.32 1.58 4.98
CA TYR A 121 -3.41 1.35 4.05
C TYR A 121 -4.06 0.01 4.34
N LEU A 122 -5.37 -0.01 4.61
CA LEU A 122 -6.15 -1.22 4.86
C LEU A 122 -7.00 -1.57 3.64
N ARG A 123 -6.78 -2.77 3.09
CA ARG A 123 -7.54 -3.30 1.95
C ARG A 123 -8.44 -4.45 2.39
N LEU A 124 -9.75 -4.22 2.28
CA LEU A 124 -10.78 -5.25 2.45
C LEU A 124 -11.50 -5.46 1.11
N GLY A 125 -11.37 -6.65 0.57
CA GLY A 125 -11.97 -7.04 -0.70
C GLY A 125 -10.95 -7.56 -1.72
N PRO A 126 -11.39 -8.18 -2.81
CA PRO A 126 -10.55 -8.90 -3.75
C PRO A 126 -9.53 -7.99 -4.43
N THR A 127 -8.32 -8.50 -4.60
CA THR A 127 -7.21 -7.94 -5.38
C THR A 127 -6.39 -9.10 -5.93
N GLY A 128 -5.61 -8.84 -6.98
CA GLY A 128 -4.68 -9.82 -7.51
C GLY A 128 -3.26 -9.60 -7.01
N GLU A 129 -2.41 -10.63 -7.14
CA GLU A 129 -0.97 -10.53 -6.85
C GLU A 129 -0.31 -9.40 -7.67
N TRP A 130 -0.81 -9.12 -8.87
CA TRP A 130 -0.36 -8.02 -9.72
C TRP A 130 -0.62 -6.62 -9.16
N ASP A 131 -1.58 -6.47 -8.20
CA ASP A 131 -1.86 -5.22 -7.52
C ASP A 131 -0.84 -4.92 -6.39
N THR A 132 -0.19 -5.97 -5.84
CA THR A 132 0.63 -5.85 -4.64
C THR A 132 2.12 -6.11 -4.85
N ALA A 133 2.51 -6.93 -5.82
CA ALA A 133 3.90 -7.35 -5.96
C ALA A 133 4.89 -6.17 -6.10
N ALA A 134 4.59 -5.17 -6.93
CA ALA A 134 5.46 -4.01 -7.09
C ALA A 134 5.50 -3.15 -5.82
N THR A 135 4.32 -2.92 -5.24
CA THR A 135 4.20 -2.08 -4.04
C THR A 135 4.79 -2.74 -2.81
N GLN A 136 4.80 -4.08 -2.73
CA GLN A 136 5.49 -4.77 -1.65
C GLN A 136 6.99 -4.48 -1.68
N CYS A 137 7.65 -4.62 -2.83
CA CYS A 137 9.06 -4.27 -2.96
C CYS A 137 9.31 -2.80 -2.59
N ILE A 138 8.46 -1.86 -3.06
CA ILE A 138 8.61 -0.43 -2.77
C ILE A 138 8.44 -0.14 -1.27
N VAL A 139 7.42 -0.70 -0.64
CA VAL A 139 7.12 -0.48 0.78
C VAL A 139 8.20 -1.09 1.68
N GLU A 140 8.64 -2.32 1.40
CA GLU A 140 9.69 -2.99 2.19
C GLU A 140 11.03 -2.28 2.07
N GLU A 141 11.41 -1.84 0.87
CA GLU A 141 12.63 -1.06 0.65
C GLU A 141 12.55 0.36 1.22
N ALA A 142 11.35 0.87 1.49
CA ALA A 142 11.12 2.12 2.24
C ALA A 142 11.13 1.93 3.76
N GLY A 143 11.16 0.69 4.28
CA GLY A 143 11.19 0.35 5.69
C GLY A 143 9.85 -0.07 6.28
N GLY A 144 8.81 -0.19 5.47
CA GLY A 144 7.48 -0.67 5.85
C GLY A 144 7.27 -2.17 5.63
N ARG A 145 6.01 -2.61 5.68
CA ARG A 145 5.62 -4.01 5.39
C ARG A 145 4.25 -4.08 4.72
N ILE A 146 4.06 -5.12 3.91
CA ILE A 146 2.73 -5.55 3.44
C ILE A 146 2.45 -6.93 4.02
N LEU A 147 1.34 -7.05 4.74
CA LEU A 147 0.93 -8.27 5.43
C LEU A 147 -0.55 -8.55 5.15
N SER A 148 -0.97 -9.81 5.28
CA SER A 148 -2.39 -10.12 5.37
C SER A 148 -3.02 -9.45 6.58
N THR A 149 -4.35 -9.39 6.65
CA THR A 149 -5.04 -8.88 7.86
C THR A 149 -4.85 -9.76 9.09
N GLN A 150 -4.30 -10.97 8.94
CA GLN A 150 -3.84 -11.83 10.04
C GLN A 150 -2.36 -11.59 10.41
N LEU A 151 -1.75 -10.51 9.89
CA LEU A 151 -0.35 -10.14 10.09
C LEU A 151 0.66 -11.19 9.59
N SER A 152 0.28 -11.99 8.60
CA SER A 152 1.15 -12.96 7.93
C SER A 152 1.69 -12.40 6.62
N PRO A 153 2.90 -12.77 6.19
CA PRO A 153 3.44 -12.37 4.89
C PRO A 153 2.53 -12.76 3.72
N LEU A 154 2.54 -11.94 2.66
CA LEU A 154 1.95 -12.33 1.38
C LEU A 154 2.94 -13.22 0.63
N SER A 155 2.41 -14.09 -0.25
CA SER A 155 3.20 -14.93 -1.15
C SER A 155 2.75 -14.73 -2.59
N TYR A 156 3.64 -15.03 -3.54
CA TYR A 156 3.42 -14.83 -4.97
C TYR A 156 3.73 -16.09 -5.75
N ASN A 157 2.89 -16.42 -6.75
CA ASN A 157 3.03 -17.57 -7.61
C ASN A 157 3.07 -18.94 -6.88
N GLU A 158 2.48 -19.03 -5.68
CA GLU A 158 2.44 -20.25 -4.87
C GLU A 158 1.06 -20.91 -4.84
N ARG A 159 0.01 -20.15 -5.18
CA ARG A 159 -1.38 -20.61 -5.10
C ARG A 159 -1.95 -20.84 -6.48
N GLU A 160 -2.96 -21.70 -6.57
CA GLU A 160 -3.71 -21.89 -7.81
C GLU A 160 -4.43 -20.61 -8.24
N THR A 161 -4.97 -19.85 -7.25
CA THR A 161 -5.52 -18.53 -7.50
C THR A 161 -4.46 -17.47 -7.27
N LEU A 162 -4.45 -16.45 -8.12
CA LEU A 162 -3.61 -15.26 -7.93
C LEU A 162 -4.32 -14.17 -7.14
N GLU A 163 -5.40 -14.50 -6.42
CA GLU A 163 -6.09 -13.58 -5.54
C GLU A 163 -5.35 -13.41 -4.21
N ASN A 164 -5.19 -12.16 -3.79
CA ASN A 164 -4.67 -11.84 -2.47
C ASN A 164 -5.72 -12.03 -1.38
N PRO A 165 -5.32 -12.40 -0.15
CA PRO A 165 -6.16 -12.18 1.01
C PRO A 165 -6.40 -10.68 1.24
N ASN A 166 -7.31 -10.32 2.14
CA ASN A 166 -7.33 -8.97 2.67
C ASN A 166 -5.96 -8.62 3.25
N PHE A 167 -5.48 -7.40 3.04
CA PHE A 167 -4.13 -7.02 3.46
C PHE A 167 -4.06 -5.64 4.08
N ILE A 168 -2.95 -5.38 4.76
CA ILE A 168 -2.58 -4.09 5.30
C ILE A 168 -1.16 -3.73 4.87
N VAL A 169 -0.97 -2.48 4.51
CA VAL A 169 0.33 -1.86 4.26
C VAL A 169 0.67 -1.02 5.48
N LEU A 170 1.81 -1.26 6.09
CA LEU A 170 2.27 -0.63 7.33
C LEU A 170 3.50 0.21 7.06
N GLY A 171 3.47 1.48 7.44
CA GLY A 171 4.64 2.36 7.43
C GLY A 171 5.56 2.05 8.60
N ASP A 172 5.03 2.07 9.80
CA ASP A 172 5.75 1.67 11.02
C ASP A 172 5.26 0.30 11.50
N ALA A 173 6.05 -0.74 11.26
CA ALA A 173 5.69 -2.09 11.66
C ALA A 173 5.85 -2.35 13.19
N ASP A 174 6.50 -1.45 13.92
CA ASP A 174 6.74 -1.56 15.36
C ASP A 174 5.54 -1.08 16.19
N LEU A 175 4.55 -0.45 15.57
CA LEU A 175 3.28 -0.11 16.23
C LEU A 175 2.53 -1.38 16.67
N PRO A 176 1.73 -1.32 17.74
CA PRO A 176 0.96 -2.47 18.24
C PRO A 176 -0.26 -2.77 17.36
N TRP A 177 -0.02 -3.19 16.11
CA TRP A 177 -1.07 -3.42 15.11
C TRP A 177 -2.11 -4.45 15.53
N ASN A 178 -1.75 -5.42 16.37
CA ASN A 178 -2.67 -6.37 16.99
C ASN A 178 -3.68 -5.71 17.96
N GLU A 179 -3.35 -4.52 18.50
CA GLU A 179 -4.25 -3.74 19.36
C GLU A 179 -5.00 -2.67 18.56
N ILE A 180 -4.36 -2.12 17.51
CA ILE A 180 -4.93 -1.11 16.61
C ILE A 180 -6.01 -1.74 15.73
N LEU A 181 -5.72 -2.94 15.19
CA LEU A 181 -6.66 -3.69 14.35
C LEU A 181 -7.49 -4.65 15.20
N LYS A 182 -8.80 -4.58 15.08
CA LYS A 182 -9.70 -5.63 15.57
C LYS A 182 -9.67 -6.79 14.57
N ILE A 183 -8.64 -7.63 14.68
CA ILE A 183 -8.55 -8.86 13.93
C ILE A 183 -9.54 -9.85 14.55
N LYS A 184 -10.79 -9.83 14.09
CA LYS A 184 -11.74 -10.93 14.34
C LYS A 184 -11.90 -11.70 13.06
N ASP A 185 -11.79 -13.01 13.19
CA ASP A 185 -12.07 -14.03 12.18
C ASP A 185 -13.45 -13.84 11.54
#